data_75ace7956b36826fed246c0c566704ac
#
_entry.id   75ace7956b36826fed246c0c566704ac
#
_cell.length_a   1.000
_cell.length_b   1.000
_cell.length_c   1.000
_cell.angle_alpha   90.00
_cell.angle_beta   90.00
_cell.angle_gamma   90.00
#
_symmetry.space_group_name_H-M   'P 1'
#
loop_
_entity.id
_entity.type
_entity.pdbx_description
1 polymer ?
#
loop_
_entity_poly.entity_id
_entity_poly.type
_entity_poly.pdbx_seq_one_letter_code
_entity_poly.pdbx_strand_id
1 'polypeptide(L)'
;IAERPDAAPDAAGDKVRLCTEAFVPKEGSAEMLQLFSDNLADHLAAATHNLSKSGKPMLEQSVFADDLRPESVATMNALARQIWLKAFHEIVRDATALSERDRGQSGADQRIRIGMYVYHGPNVKQVD
;
A
#
# COMPACT_ATOMS: atom_id res chain seq x y z
N ILE A 1 3.47 14.43 -5.97
CA ILE A 1 3.56 14.45 -6.05
C ILE A 1 3.56 14.63 -6.48
N ALA A 2 3.71 14.68 -6.24
CA ALA A 2 3.77 14.86 -6.39
C ALA A 2 3.76 15.28 -6.84
N GLU A 3 3.86 15.76 -6.84
CA GLU A 3 3.94 16.11 -7.07
C GLU A 3 3.85 16.28 -7.87
N ARG A 4 3.86 16.63 -8.08
CA ARG A 4 3.92 16.83 -8.68
C ARG A 4 3.85 17.28 -9.47
N PRO A 5 4.09 17.47 -9.57
CA PRO A 5 4.39 17.91 -10.22
C PRO A 5 4.71 18.47 -10.91
N ASP A 6 4.85 19.00 -10.97
CA ASP A 6 5.46 19.31 -11.30
C ASP A 6 6.11 19.52 -11.50
N ALA A 7 6.45 19.67 -11.33
CA ALA A 7 7.22 19.69 -11.16
C ALA A 7 7.85 19.63 -11.55
N ALA A 8 8.27 19.85 -11.76
CA ALA A 8 8.97 19.65 -11.88
C ALA A 8 9.51 19.26 -12.20
N PRO A 9 9.88 19.33 -12.30
CA PRO A 9 10.43 18.78 -12.40
C PRO A 9 10.99 18.41 -12.54
N ASP A 10 11.19 18.43 -12.44
CA ASP A 10 11.72 17.91 -12.19
C ASP A 10 12.15 17.64 -12.08
N ALA A 11 12.40 17.99 -12.20
CA ALA A 11 12.73 17.63 -11.81
C ALA A 11 13.02 17.03 -11.56
N ALA A 12 13.26 17.09 -11.55
CA ALA A 12 13.30 16.42 -11.15
C ALA A 12 13.02 15.95 -10.84
N GLY A 13 12.71 16.02 -10.80
CA GLY A 13 12.30 15.56 -10.24
C GLY A 13 11.89 15.08 -10.18
N ASP A 14 11.80 15.38 -10.27
CA ASP A 14 11.46 14.85 -10.11
C ASP A 14 11.36 14.22 -10.16
N LYS A 15 11.39 14.73 -10.16
CA LYS A 15 11.28 13.93 -10.31
C LYS A 15 11.62 12.83 -10.34
N VAL A 16 11.94 13.13 -9.78
CA VAL A 16 12.15 11.72 -9.90
C VAL A 16 10.97 11.00 -10.48
N ARG A 17 11.19 10.38 -11.53
CA ARG A 17 10.19 9.57 -12.13
C ARG A 17 10.30 8.17 -11.59
N LEU A 18 9.41 7.77 -10.77
CA LEU A 18 9.43 6.44 -10.19
C LEU A 18 8.81 5.43 -11.14
N CYS A 19 9.42 4.27 -11.23
CA CYS A 19 8.78 3.11 -11.81
C CYS A 19 7.69 2.60 -10.89
N THR A 20 7.88 2.86 -9.61
CA THR A 20 6.95 2.53 -8.56
C THR A 20 6.31 3.81 -8.08
N GLU A 21 5.00 3.86 -8.10
CA GLU A 21 4.26 5.03 -7.66
C GLU A 21 3.90 4.93 -6.19
N ALA A 22 3.92 6.05 -5.52
CA ALA A 22 3.43 6.16 -4.17
C ALA A 22 2.55 7.39 -4.09
N PHE A 23 1.38 7.24 -3.51
CA PHE A 23 0.43 8.32 -3.35
C PHE A 23 -0.19 8.23 -1.97
N VAL A 24 -0.08 9.32 -1.22
CA VAL A 24 -0.64 9.39 0.13
C VAL A 24 -1.56 10.58 0.20
N PRO A 25 -2.86 10.37 0.08
CA PRO A 25 -3.80 11.48 0.17
C PRO A 25 -3.89 12.00 1.60
N LYS A 26 -4.44 13.19 1.72
CA LYS A 26 -4.66 13.78 3.02
C LYS A 26 -5.60 12.91 3.83
N GLU A 27 -5.22 12.66 5.08
CA GLU A 27 -6.00 11.81 5.95
C GLU A 27 -7.38 12.41 6.20
N GLY A 28 -8.42 11.56 6.14
CA GLY A 28 -9.79 11.99 6.35
C GLY A 28 -10.43 12.68 5.16
N SER A 29 -9.71 12.79 4.05
CA SER A 29 -10.24 13.47 2.86
C SER A 29 -11.13 12.53 2.06
N ALA A 30 -11.90 13.12 1.14
CA ALA A 30 -12.69 12.34 0.21
C ALA A 30 -11.80 11.48 -0.68
N GLU A 31 -10.61 12.00 -1.02
CA GLU A 31 -9.65 11.23 -1.79
C GLU A 31 -9.18 9.99 -1.05
N MET A 32 -9.03 10.10 0.27
CA MET A 32 -8.64 8.95 1.08
C MET A 32 -9.71 7.88 1.03
N LEU A 33 -10.97 8.25 1.15
CA LEU A 33 -12.08 7.30 1.10
C LEU A 33 -12.15 6.64 -0.27
N GLN A 34 -11.96 7.43 -1.32
CA GLN A 34 -11.96 6.89 -2.67
C GLN A 34 -10.82 5.91 -2.87
N LEU A 35 -9.64 6.24 -2.34
CA LEU A 35 -8.49 5.36 -2.42
C LEU A 35 -8.76 4.03 -1.72
N PHE A 36 -9.37 4.07 -0.54
CA PHE A 36 -9.73 2.84 0.17
C PHE A 36 -10.69 2.00 -0.65
N SER A 37 -11.70 2.64 -1.22
CA SER A 37 -12.70 1.96 -2.03
C SER A 37 -12.07 1.27 -3.23
N ASP A 38 -11.21 1.99 -3.94
CA ASP A 38 -10.55 1.47 -5.12
C ASP A 38 -9.60 0.33 -4.77
N ASN A 39 -8.85 0.49 -3.69
CA ASN A 39 -7.91 -0.53 -3.25
C ASN A 39 -8.63 -1.81 -2.85
N LEU A 40 -9.76 -1.68 -2.18
CA LEU A 40 -10.52 -2.83 -1.74
C LEU A 40 -11.08 -3.59 -2.94
N ALA A 41 -11.60 -2.86 -3.91
CA ALA A 41 -12.13 -3.47 -5.14
C ALA A 41 -11.02 -4.21 -5.91
N ASP A 42 -9.85 -3.58 -6.02
CA ASP A 42 -8.72 -4.20 -6.70
C ASP A 42 -8.25 -5.45 -5.98
N HIS A 43 -8.22 -5.39 -4.64
CA HIS A 43 -7.79 -6.53 -3.84
C HIS A 43 -8.73 -7.71 -4.04
N LEU A 44 -10.02 -7.45 -4.02
CA LEU A 44 -11.01 -8.50 -4.21
C LEU A 44 -10.91 -9.10 -5.61
N ALA A 45 -10.76 -8.26 -6.62
CA ALA A 45 -10.62 -8.73 -8.00
C ALA A 45 -9.37 -9.59 -8.16
N ALA A 46 -8.26 -9.15 -7.55
CA ALA A 46 -7.02 -9.91 -7.61
C ALA A 46 -7.15 -11.26 -6.91
N ALA A 47 -7.79 -11.27 -5.75
CA ALA A 47 -7.98 -12.52 -5.00
C ALA A 47 -8.81 -13.50 -5.82
N THR A 48 -9.90 -13.04 -6.39
CA THR A 48 -10.76 -13.88 -7.20
C THR A 48 -10.00 -14.48 -8.37
N HIS A 49 -9.27 -13.63 -9.08
CA HIS A 49 -8.51 -14.08 -10.25
C HIS A 49 -7.39 -15.04 -9.88
N ASN A 50 -6.58 -14.64 -8.89
CA ASN A 50 -5.37 -15.40 -8.56
C ASN A 50 -5.69 -16.76 -7.95
N LEU A 51 -6.67 -16.80 -7.08
CA LEU A 51 -6.99 -18.03 -6.36
C LEU A 51 -7.80 -19.00 -7.20
N SER A 52 -8.64 -18.49 -8.10
CA SER A 52 -9.55 -19.36 -8.85
C SER A 52 -9.10 -19.64 -10.28
N LYS A 53 -8.21 -18.83 -10.84
CA LYS A 53 -7.89 -18.96 -12.25
C LYS A 53 -6.41 -19.13 -12.54
N SER A 54 -5.57 -18.25 -12.00
CA SER A 54 -4.16 -18.23 -12.37
C SER A 54 -3.27 -19.00 -11.42
N GLY A 55 -3.74 -19.31 -10.22
CA GLY A 55 -2.94 -19.99 -9.23
C GLY A 55 -1.75 -19.21 -8.72
N LYS A 56 -1.73 -17.89 -8.94
CA LYS A 56 -0.63 -17.06 -8.48
C LYS A 56 -0.74 -16.83 -6.98
N PRO A 57 0.40 -16.71 -6.30
CA PRO A 57 0.37 -16.58 -4.85
C PRO A 57 -0.20 -15.24 -4.40
N MET A 58 -0.85 -15.27 -3.26
CA MET A 58 -1.32 -14.08 -2.58
C MET A 58 -1.00 -14.21 -1.11
N LEU A 59 -0.71 -13.09 -0.50
CA LEU A 59 -0.53 -13.02 0.95
C LEU A 59 -1.67 -12.19 1.53
N GLU A 60 -2.42 -12.81 2.41
CA GLU A 60 -3.49 -12.13 3.14
C GLU A 60 -3.28 -12.42 4.61
N GLN A 61 -2.79 -11.46 5.35
CA GLN A 61 -2.51 -11.63 6.77
C GLN A 61 -2.94 -10.40 7.53
N SER A 62 -3.57 -10.62 8.66
CA SER A 62 -3.95 -9.53 9.53
C SER A 62 -3.99 -10.05 10.96
N VAL A 63 -4.02 -9.14 11.89
CA VAL A 63 -4.10 -9.47 13.30
C VAL A 63 -4.99 -8.44 13.97
N PHE A 64 -5.80 -8.92 14.90
CA PHE A 64 -6.54 -8.05 15.79
C PHE A 64 -5.82 -7.98 17.11
N ALA A 65 -5.69 -6.79 17.65
CA ALA A 65 -5.26 -6.61 19.02
C ALA A 65 -6.47 -6.10 19.79
N ASP A 66 -7.00 -6.94 20.63
CA ASP A 66 -8.26 -6.65 21.34
C ASP A 66 -8.00 -6.17 22.74
N ASP A 67 -9.04 -5.61 23.35
CA ASP A 67 -9.03 -5.22 24.76
C ASP A 67 -8.00 -4.14 25.06
N LEU A 68 -7.79 -3.26 24.11
CA LEU A 68 -6.83 -2.18 24.26
C LEU A 68 -7.50 -0.93 24.82
N ARG A 69 -6.74 -0.20 25.61
CA ARG A 69 -7.15 1.13 26.02
C ARG A 69 -6.88 2.12 24.87
N PRO A 70 -7.55 3.27 24.88
CA PRO A 70 -7.33 4.25 23.80
C PRO A 70 -5.86 4.64 23.63
N GLU A 71 -5.12 4.77 24.72
CA GLU A 71 -3.70 5.10 24.65
C GLU A 71 -2.91 4.00 23.94
N SER A 72 -3.30 2.76 24.17
CA SER A 72 -2.62 1.62 23.56
C SER A 72 -2.94 1.53 22.07
N VAL A 73 -4.15 1.89 21.68
CA VAL A 73 -4.49 1.97 20.25
C VAL A 73 -3.61 2.99 19.55
N ALA A 74 -3.44 4.16 20.18
CA ALA A 74 -2.57 5.19 19.63
C ALA A 74 -1.13 4.71 19.52
N THR A 75 -0.66 4.00 20.55
CA THR A 75 0.69 3.44 20.55
C THR A 75 0.87 2.44 19.42
N MET A 76 -0.07 1.52 19.26
CA MET A 76 0.02 0.51 18.20
C MET A 76 -0.03 1.14 16.82
N ASN A 77 -0.89 2.15 16.67
CA ASN A 77 -0.98 2.86 15.40
C ASN A 77 0.37 3.50 15.04
N ALA A 78 0.99 4.16 16.00
CA ALA A 78 2.28 4.80 15.78
C ALA A 78 3.37 3.78 15.46
N LEU A 79 3.41 2.68 16.20
CA LEU A 79 4.40 1.63 15.98
C LEU A 79 4.23 0.99 14.61
N ALA A 80 2.99 0.69 14.22
CA ALA A 80 2.74 0.07 12.93
C ALA A 80 3.16 0.99 11.79
N ARG A 81 2.88 2.30 11.94
CA ARG A 81 3.27 3.28 10.93
C ARG A 81 4.80 3.37 10.81
N GLN A 82 5.52 3.32 11.92
CA GLN A 82 6.98 3.36 11.89
C GLN A 82 7.54 2.13 11.19
N ILE A 83 7.02 0.96 11.51
CA ILE A 83 7.47 -0.29 10.90
C ILE A 83 7.19 -0.27 9.41
N TRP A 84 5.99 0.18 9.04
CA TRP A 84 5.62 0.23 7.62
C TRP A 84 6.48 1.24 6.86
N LEU A 85 6.75 2.39 7.45
CA LEU A 85 7.56 3.40 6.76
C LEU A 85 8.94 2.85 6.42
N LYS A 86 9.55 2.14 7.35
CA LYS A 86 10.85 1.52 7.11
C LYS A 86 10.75 0.45 6.02
N ALA A 87 9.75 -0.41 6.13
CA ALA A 87 9.54 -1.47 5.15
C ALA A 87 9.23 -0.88 3.78
N PHE A 88 8.44 0.18 3.76
CA PHE A 88 8.06 0.85 2.52
C PHE A 88 9.27 1.36 1.76
N HIS A 89 10.21 2.00 2.46
CA HIS A 89 11.41 2.49 1.81
C HIS A 89 12.22 1.34 1.19
N GLU A 90 12.32 0.22 1.88
CA GLU A 90 13.04 -0.94 1.36
C GLU A 90 12.32 -1.55 0.16
N ILE A 91 11.00 -1.64 0.24
CA ILE A 91 10.20 -2.21 -0.85
C ILE A 91 10.33 -1.34 -2.09
N VAL A 92 10.21 -0.03 -1.95
CA VAL A 92 10.31 0.88 -3.09
C VAL A 92 11.70 0.80 -3.71
N ARG A 93 12.75 0.76 -2.87
CA ARG A 93 14.10 0.65 -3.37
C ARG A 93 14.29 -0.62 -4.20
N ASP A 94 13.85 -1.75 -3.64
CA ASP A 94 14.05 -3.03 -4.31
C ASP A 94 13.16 -3.17 -5.54
N ALA A 95 11.92 -2.69 -5.45
CA ALA A 95 11.00 -2.74 -6.59
C ALA A 95 11.53 -1.89 -7.75
N THR A 96 12.06 -0.72 -7.41
CA THR A 96 12.62 0.17 -8.44
C THR A 96 13.81 -0.49 -9.13
N ALA A 97 14.70 -1.09 -8.34
CA ALA A 97 15.88 -1.75 -8.90
C ALA A 97 15.49 -2.90 -9.84
N LEU A 98 14.51 -3.71 -9.40
CA LEU A 98 14.05 -4.83 -10.22
C LEU A 98 13.36 -4.34 -11.49
N SER A 99 12.54 -3.32 -11.34
CA SER A 99 11.83 -2.75 -12.48
C SER A 99 12.79 -2.17 -13.52
N GLU A 100 13.82 -1.48 -13.05
CA GLU A 100 14.81 -0.92 -13.96
C GLU A 100 15.62 -2.01 -14.64
N ARG A 101 15.96 -3.08 -13.91
CA ARG A 101 16.67 -4.21 -14.49
C ARG A 101 15.85 -4.88 -15.59
N ASP A 102 14.55 -5.02 -15.37
CA ASP A 102 13.69 -5.79 -16.27
C ASP A 102 13.10 -4.97 -17.41
N ARG A 103 13.14 -3.65 -17.30
CA ARG A 103 12.51 -2.78 -18.30
C ARG A 103 13.03 -3.07 -19.69
N GLY A 104 12.11 -3.24 -20.63
CA GLY A 104 12.45 -3.53 -22.01
C GLY A 104 12.77 -4.98 -22.30
N GLN A 105 12.76 -5.83 -21.27
CA GLN A 105 13.02 -7.24 -21.45
C GLN A 105 11.74 -7.97 -21.84
N SER A 106 11.91 -9.12 -22.44
CA SER A 106 10.78 -9.96 -22.82
C SER A 106 10.04 -10.39 -21.56
N GLY A 107 8.72 -10.26 -21.58
CA GLY A 107 7.90 -10.66 -20.45
C GLY A 107 7.78 -9.62 -19.35
N ALA A 108 8.36 -8.44 -19.53
CA ALA A 108 8.36 -7.40 -18.52
C ALA A 108 7.03 -6.63 -18.53
N ASP A 109 5.94 -7.34 -18.32
CA ASP A 109 4.59 -6.77 -18.32
C ASP A 109 3.81 -7.17 -17.06
N GLN A 110 4.51 -7.69 -16.06
CA GLN A 110 3.86 -8.17 -14.85
C GLN A 110 3.83 -7.06 -13.80
N ARG A 111 2.88 -7.18 -12.90
CA ARG A 111 2.71 -6.21 -11.83
C ARG A 111 2.46 -6.92 -10.52
N ILE A 112 3.09 -6.43 -9.48
CA ILE A 112 2.83 -6.89 -8.13
C ILE A 112 2.40 -5.68 -7.30
N ARG A 113 1.51 -5.91 -6.36
CA ARG A 113 1.05 -4.86 -5.48
C ARG A 113 1.31 -5.26 -4.05
N ILE A 114 1.90 -4.36 -3.30
CA ILE A 114 2.25 -4.59 -1.90
C ILE A 114 1.71 -3.41 -1.11
N GLY A 115 1.01 -3.72 -0.02
CA GLY A 115 0.45 -2.67 0.80
C GLY A 115 0.22 -3.13 2.23
N MET A 116 -0.19 -2.20 3.04
CA MET A 116 -0.49 -2.46 4.43
C MET A 116 -1.61 -1.54 4.86
N TYR A 117 -2.40 -1.99 5.79
CA TYR A 117 -3.45 -1.16 6.36
C TYR A 117 -3.42 -1.25 7.88
N VAL A 118 -3.78 -0.14 8.50
CA VAL A 118 -3.90 -0.03 9.95
C VAL A 118 -5.11 0.84 10.21
N TYR A 119 -6.04 0.35 10.99
CA TYR A 119 -7.20 1.15 11.34
C TYR A 119 -7.82 0.65 12.62
N HIS A 120 -8.57 1.54 13.24
CA HIS A 120 -9.33 1.22 14.45
C HIS A 120 -10.54 0.40 14.01
N GLY A 121 -10.50 -0.87 14.29
CA GLY A 121 -11.56 -1.77 13.88
C GLY A 121 -12.77 -1.73 14.79
N PRO A 122 -13.83 -2.39 14.41
CA PRO A 122 -14.98 -2.50 15.29
C PRO A 122 -14.63 -3.33 16.51
N ASN A 123 -15.24 -2.97 17.62
CA ASN A 123 -15.06 -3.75 18.84
C ASN A 123 -15.87 -5.03 18.70
N VAL A 124 -15.17 -6.15 18.63
CA VAL A 124 -15.79 -7.45 18.40
C VAL A 124 -16.83 -7.76 19.48
N LYS A 125 -16.59 -7.31 20.68
CA LYS A 125 -17.49 -7.59 21.80
C LYS A 125 -18.82 -6.85 21.67
N GLN A 126 -18.90 -5.86 20.80
CA GLN A 126 -20.13 -5.09 20.58
C GLN A 126 -20.99 -5.68 19.46
N VAL A 127 -20.49 -6.68 18.78
CA VAL A 127 -21.17 -7.25 17.63
C VAL A 127 -22.22 -8.27 18.07
N ASP A 128 -22.10 -8.79 19.26
CA ASP A 128 -23.04 -9.76 19.80
C ASP A 128 -24.46 -9.19 20.00
#